data_13db1157ce547a2363b2e02b99131504
#
_entry.id   13db1157ce547a2363b2e02b99131504
#
_cell.length_a   1.000
_cell.length_b   1.000
_cell.length_c   1.000
_cell.angle_alpha   90.00
_cell.angle_beta   90.00
_cell.angle_gamma   90.00
#
_symmetry.space_group_name_H-M   'P 1'
#
loop_
_entity.id
_entity.type
_entity.pdbx_description
1 polymer ?
#
loop_
_entity_poly.entity_id
_entity_poly.type
_entity_poly.pdbx_seq_one_letter_code
_entity_poly.pdbx_strand_id
1 'polypeptide(L)'
;MKGLGRTLRIVLIVVLLALIVFSGYNIFKIIMNYHEIDVVAEEAVEKYVYVDEDDFPKVDFESLQATNSDVVAWLYIPDTNVNFPVVKGPSNYTYLNLNYEGNYSISGSIFMEPVFLLLGIFYI
;
A
#
# COMPACT_ATOMS: atom_id res chain seq x y z
N MET A 1 -32.96 43.84 11.86
CA MET A 1 -31.95 43.45 10.88
C MET A 1 -30.53 43.18 11.44
N LYS A 2 -30.19 43.70 12.61
CA LYS A 2 -28.87 43.41 13.26
C LYS A 2 -28.74 41.96 13.79
N GLY A 3 -29.83 41.24 14.04
CA GLY A 3 -29.81 39.85 14.52
C GLY A 3 -29.52 38.82 13.42
N LEU A 4 -29.96 39.07 12.19
CA LEU A 4 -29.74 38.15 11.06
C LEU A 4 -28.25 38.05 10.66
N GLY A 5 -27.53 39.17 10.71
CA GLY A 5 -26.09 39.19 10.41
C GLY A 5 -25.25 38.45 11.46
N ARG A 6 -25.64 38.50 12.73
CA ARG A 6 -24.97 37.77 13.82
C ARG A 6 -25.22 36.27 13.71
N THR A 7 -26.44 35.86 13.46
CA THR A 7 -26.82 34.45 13.29
C THR A 7 -26.16 33.85 12.07
N LEU A 8 -26.17 34.57 10.94
CA LEU A 8 -25.49 34.11 9.72
C LEU A 8 -23.97 33.94 9.92
N ARG A 9 -23.33 34.84 10.66
CA ARG A 9 -21.92 34.77 10.99
C ARG A 9 -21.58 33.55 11.87
N ILE A 10 -22.43 33.28 12.88
CA ILE A 10 -22.29 32.11 13.75
C ILE A 10 -22.43 30.82 12.93
N VAL A 11 -23.43 30.73 12.05
CA VAL A 11 -23.64 29.57 11.18
C VAL A 11 -22.41 29.34 10.26
N LEU A 12 -21.88 30.40 9.66
CA LEU A 12 -20.67 30.31 8.84
C LEU A 12 -19.45 29.78 9.63
N ILE A 13 -19.27 30.28 10.86
CA ILE A 13 -18.16 29.83 11.72
C ILE A 13 -18.31 28.34 12.05
N VAL A 14 -19.53 27.91 12.41
CA VAL A 14 -19.80 26.49 12.71
C VAL A 14 -19.56 25.60 11.51
N VAL A 15 -19.99 26.01 10.32
CA VAL A 15 -19.74 25.26 9.07
C VAL A 15 -18.25 25.18 8.77
N LEU A 16 -17.49 26.26 8.91
CA LEU A 16 -16.05 26.28 8.69
C LEU A 16 -15.31 25.38 9.69
N LEU A 17 -15.69 25.41 10.97
CA LEU A 17 -15.13 24.51 11.98
C LEU A 17 -15.42 23.04 11.67
N ALA A 18 -16.64 22.72 11.24
CA ALA A 18 -17.01 21.37 10.82
C ALA A 18 -16.17 20.89 9.63
N LEU A 19 -15.93 21.75 8.64
CA LEU A 19 -15.06 21.44 7.49
C LEU A 19 -13.60 21.21 7.90
N ILE A 20 -13.07 21.99 8.83
CA ILE A 20 -11.71 21.83 9.36
C ILE A 20 -11.58 20.48 10.08
N VAL A 21 -12.53 20.13 10.94
CA VAL A 21 -12.52 18.85 11.66
C VAL A 21 -12.63 17.68 10.68
N PHE A 22 -13.53 17.76 9.71
CA PHE A 22 -13.69 16.74 8.67
C PHE A 22 -12.41 16.56 7.83
N SER A 23 -11.79 17.66 7.41
CA SER A 23 -10.53 17.63 6.66
C SER A 23 -9.40 17.03 7.50
N GLY A 24 -9.26 17.45 8.75
CA GLY A 24 -8.25 16.90 9.68
C GLY A 24 -8.41 15.40 9.91
N TYR A 25 -9.65 14.92 10.06
CA TYR A 25 -9.95 13.50 10.18
C TYR A 25 -9.53 12.71 8.93
N ASN A 26 -9.82 13.22 7.72
CA ASN A 26 -9.42 12.58 6.49
C ASN A 26 -7.89 12.51 6.32
N ILE A 27 -7.20 13.61 6.64
CA ILE A 27 -5.73 13.65 6.61
C ILE A 27 -5.14 12.64 7.60
N PHE A 28 -5.65 12.61 8.83
CA PHE A 28 -5.22 11.65 9.84
C PHE A 28 -5.41 10.21 9.38
N LYS A 29 -6.57 9.89 8.80
CA LYS A 29 -6.86 8.56 8.24
C LYS A 29 -5.88 8.18 7.12
N ILE A 30 -5.53 9.11 6.24
CA ILE A 30 -4.56 8.88 5.17
C ILE A 30 -3.18 8.60 5.76
N ILE A 31 -2.72 9.40 6.72
CA ILE A 31 -1.41 9.21 7.37
C ILE A 31 -1.33 7.85 8.07
N MET A 32 -2.38 7.44 8.79
CA MET A 32 -2.43 6.14 9.44
C MET A 32 -2.37 4.98 8.43
N ASN A 33 -3.04 5.11 7.30
CA ASN A 33 -2.99 4.10 6.24
C ASN A 33 -1.59 3.98 5.60
N TYR A 34 -0.90 5.09 5.40
CA TYR A 34 0.50 5.05 4.91
C TYR A 34 1.43 4.39 5.90
N HIS A 35 1.25 4.64 7.18
CA HIS A 35 2.06 3.99 8.21
C HIS A 35 1.85 2.46 8.27
N GLU A 36 0.61 2.01 8.07
CA GLU A 36 0.30 0.57 7.98
C GLU A 36 1.01 -0.11 6.81
N ILE A 37 1.15 0.56 5.67
CA ILE A 37 1.85 0.04 4.49
C ILE A 37 3.34 -0.15 4.79
N ASP A 38 3.98 0.83 5.41
CA ASP A 38 5.39 0.76 5.77
C ASP A 38 5.64 -0.40 6.75
N VAL A 39 4.77 -0.57 7.74
CA VAL A 39 4.85 -1.67 8.72
C VAL A 39 4.71 -3.03 8.03
N VAL A 40 3.74 -3.22 7.16
CA VAL A 40 3.54 -4.50 6.43
C VAL A 40 4.74 -4.82 5.53
N ALA A 41 5.32 -3.82 4.89
CA ALA A 41 6.51 -3.99 4.06
C ALA A 41 7.75 -4.36 4.90
N GLU A 42 7.98 -3.68 6.03
CA GLU A 42 9.07 -3.98 6.96
C GLU A 42 8.93 -5.37 7.57
N GLU A 43 7.74 -5.77 7.99
CA GLU A 43 7.46 -7.13 8.49
C GLU A 43 7.73 -8.20 7.42
N ALA A 44 7.38 -7.93 6.17
CA ALA A 44 7.67 -8.85 5.07
C ALA A 44 9.18 -9.01 4.83
N VAL A 45 9.93 -7.93 4.88
CA VAL A 45 11.40 -7.98 4.78
C VAL A 45 12.00 -8.76 5.94
N GLU A 46 11.62 -8.47 7.18
CA GLU A 46 12.13 -9.15 8.38
C GLU A 46 11.84 -10.66 8.35
N LYS A 47 10.67 -11.04 7.84
CA LYS A 47 10.21 -12.42 7.86
C LYS A 47 10.77 -13.27 6.72
N TYR A 48 10.95 -12.71 5.53
CA TYR A 48 11.24 -13.48 4.32
C TYR A 48 12.58 -13.14 3.65
N VAL A 49 13.23 -12.06 4.03
CA VAL A 49 14.53 -11.65 3.46
C VAL A 49 15.65 -11.96 4.42
N TYR A 50 16.68 -12.65 3.94
CA TYR A 50 17.89 -12.90 4.69
C TYR A 50 19.11 -12.52 3.84
N VAL A 51 20.20 -12.20 4.50
CA VAL A 51 21.48 -11.85 3.86
C VAL A 51 22.43 -13.03 4.03
N ASP A 52 22.98 -13.51 2.93
CA ASP A 52 23.96 -14.57 2.88
C ASP A 52 25.39 -14.00 2.82
N GLU A 53 26.40 -14.87 2.74
CA GLU A 53 27.82 -14.51 2.71
C GLU A 53 28.20 -13.56 1.56
N ASP A 54 27.40 -13.52 0.50
CA ASP A 54 27.58 -12.63 -0.66
C ASP A 54 27.08 -11.19 -0.46
N ASP A 55 26.59 -10.85 0.75
CA ASP A 55 26.01 -9.53 1.10
C ASP A 55 24.87 -9.07 0.20
N PHE A 56 24.21 -10.02 -0.48
CA PHE A 56 23.06 -9.75 -1.32
C PHE A 56 21.77 -10.33 -0.68
N PRO A 57 20.69 -9.55 -0.62
CA PRO A 57 19.45 -10.03 -0.02
C PRO A 57 18.86 -11.19 -0.83
N LYS A 58 18.58 -12.29 -0.15
CA LYS A 58 17.89 -13.47 -0.67
C LYS A 58 16.49 -13.54 -0.06
N VAL A 59 15.55 -14.06 -0.80
CA VAL A 59 14.14 -14.17 -0.39
C VAL A 59 13.75 -15.64 -0.25
N ASP A 60 13.16 -15.99 0.88
CA ASP A 60 12.54 -17.30 1.11
C ASP A 60 11.18 -17.36 0.41
N PHE A 61 11.18 -17.67 -0.87
CA PHE A 61 9.95 -17.78 -1.68
C PHE A 61 9.07 -18.96 -1.25
N GLU A 62 9.61 -20.00 -0.68
CA GLU A 62 8.83 -21.16 -0.22
C GLU A 62 7.89 -20.75 0.92
N SER A 63 8.43 -20.11 1.95
CA SER A 63 7.64 -19.60 3.07
C SER A 63 6.68 -18.48 2.64
N LEU A 64 7.13 -17.61 1.73
CA LEU A 64 6.34 -16.50 1.22
C LEU A 64 5.14 -16.99 0.39
N GLN A 65 5.32 -17.96 -0.48
CA GLN A 65 4.27 -18.58 -1.28
C GLN A 65 3.35 -19.47 -0.45
N ALA A 66 3.81 -19.99 0.70
CA ALA A 66 2.93 -20.66 1.66
C ALA A 66 1.94 -19.67 2.31
N THR A 67 2.32 -18.41 2.45
CA THR A 67 1.43 -17.33 2.92
C THR A 67 0.46 -16.89 1.82
N ASN A 68 0.96 -16.64 0.63
CA ASN A 68 0.16 -16.33 -0.55
C ASN A 68 0.84 -16.84 -1.83
N SER A 69 0.23 -17.84 -2.47
CA SER A 69 0.73 -18.45 -3.70
C SER A 69 0.79 -17.49 -4.90
N ASP A 70 0.11 -16.35 -4.83
CA ASP A 70 0.14 -15.31 -5.86
C ASP A 70 1.43 -14.50 -5.86
N VAL A 71 2.28 -14.62 -4.84
CA VAL A 71 3.59 -13.97 -4.83
C VAL A 71 4.51 -14.66 -5.82
N VAL A 72 4.97 -13.91 -6.82
CA VAL A 72 5.77 -14.45 -7.94
C VAL A 72 7.17 -13.86 -8.04
N ALA A 73 7.43 -12.72 -7.40
CA ALA A 73 8.70 -12.03 -7.47
C ALA A 73 8.94 -11.17 -6.22
N TRP A 74 10.15 -10.63 -6.13
CA TRP A 74 10.53 -9.63 -5.13
C TRP A 74 11.26 -8.49 -5.82
N LEU A 75 10.84 -7.26 -5.55
CA LEU A 75 11.46 -6.06 -6.08
C LEU A 75 12.34 -5.41 -5.02
N TYR A 76 13.63 -5.36 -5.28
CA TYR A 76 14.61 -4.69 -4.44
C TYR A 76 15.46 -3.73 -5.27
N ILE A 77 15.57 -2.48 -4.81
CA ILE A 77 16.44 -1.47 -5.42
C ILE A 77 17.40 -0.96 -4.34
N PRO A 78 18.72 -1.25 -4.46
CA PRO A 78 19.72 -0.79 -3.51
C PRO A 78 19.67 0.74 -3.31
N ASP A 79 19.98 1.18 -2.10
CA ASP A 79 20.02 2.60 -1.72
C ASP A 79 18.66 3.32 -1.83
N THR A 80 17.55 2.58 -1.86
CA THR A 80 16.18 3.09 -1.85
C THR A 80 15.32 2.34 -0.84
N ASN A 81 14.11 2.87 -0.58
CA ASN A 81 13.10 2.18 0.24
C ASN A 81 12.31 1.11 -0.55
N VAL A 82 12.73 0.80 -1.78
CA VAL A 82 12.03 -0.20 -2.62
C VAL A 82 12.51 -1.60 -2.26
N ASN A 83 11.71 -2.31 -1.50
CA ASN A 83 11.96 -3.66 -1.01
C ASN A 83 10.62 -4.34 -0.73
N PHE A 84 9.98 -4.88 -1.78
CA PHE A 84 8.58 -5.32 -1.73
C PHE A 84 8.36 -6.63 -2.47
N PRO A 85 7.44 -7.49 -1.97
CA PRO A 85 6.94 -8.61 -2.73
C PRO A 85 6.10 -8.15 -3.93
N VAL A 86 6.16 -8.91 -5.01
CA VAL A 86 5.36 -8.70 -6.23
C VAL A 86 4.39 -9.86 -6.38
N VAL A 87 3.13 -9.55 -6.53
CA VAL A 87 2.04 -10.52 -6.65
C VAL A 87 1.51 -10.59 -8.07
N LYS A 88 0.90 -11.72 -8.43
CA LYS A 88 0.19 -11.93 -9.69
C LYS A 88 -1.15 -12.56 -9.38
N GLY A 89 -2.21 -11.77 -9.42
CA GLY A 89 -3.58 -12.24 -9.25
C GLY A 89 -4.23 -12.70 -10.56
N PRO A 90 -5.46 -13.17 -10.49
CA PRO A 90 -6.24 -13.58 -11.66
C PRO A 90 -6.61 -12.42 -12.60
N SER A 91 -6.55 -11.19 -12.12
CA SER A 91 -6.83 -9.97 -12.90
C SER A 91 -6.02 -8.78 -12.44
N ASN A 92 -5.93 -7.74 -13.27
CA ASN A 92 -5.27 -6.47 -12.93
C ASN A 92 -5.98 -5.66 -11.83
N TYR A 93 -7.16 -6.09 -11.39
CA TYR A 93 -7.95 -5.43 -10.36
C TYR A 93 -7.80 -6.08 -8.98
N THR A 94 -7.30 -7.32 -8.92
CA THR A 94 -7.28 -8.14 -7.69
C THR A 94 -6.50 -7.47 -6.58
N TYR A 95 -5.31 -6.95 -6.87
CA TYR A 95 -4.39 -6.37 -5.87
C TYR A 95 -4.37 -4.84 -5.82
N LEU A 96 -5.34 -4.17 -6.42
CA LEU A 96 -5.46 -2.71 -6.30
C LEU A 96 -5.76 -2.25 -4.87
N ASN A 97 -6.46 -3.08 -4.11
CA ASN A 97 -6.85 -2.80 -2.72
C ASN A 97 -6.56 -3.98 -1.77
N LEU A 98 -5.60 -4.82 -2.11
CA LEU A 98 -5.13 -5.91 -1.26
C LEU A 98 -3.61 -5.81 -1.09
N ASN A 99 -3.11 -6.09 0.11
CA ASN A 99 -1.67 -6.26 0.33
C ASN A 99 -1.20 -7.63 -0.18
N TYR A 100 0.10 -7.91 -0.11
CA TYR A 100 0.67 -9.17 -0.60
C TYR A 100 0.14 -10.42 0.13
N GLU A 101 -0.40 -10.28 1.33
CA GLU A 101 -1.04 -11.37 2.08
C GLU A 101 -2.50 -11.61 1.69
N GLY A 102 -3.09 -10.73 0.86
CA GLY A 102 -4.49 -10.77 0.46
C GLY A 102 -5.44 -10.02 1.40
N ASN A 103 -4.92 -9.26 2.36
CA ASN A 103 -5.70 -8.42 3.25
C ASN A 103 -5.97 -7.05 2.63
N TYR A 104 -7.08 -6.42 3.02
CA TYR A 104 -7.42 -5.09 2.51
C TYR A 104 -6.31 -4.07 2.81
N SER A 105 -5.91 -3.34 1.79
CA SER A 105 -4.95 -2.23 1.88
C SER A 105 -5.34 -1.13 0.90
N ILE A 106 -5.35 0.10 1.35
CA ILE A 106 -5.73 1.25 0.53
C ILE A 106 -4.74 1.51 -0.63
N SER A 107 -3.50 1.08 -0.47
CA SER A 107 -2.45 1.26 -1.48
C SER A 107 -2.26 0.04 -2.37
N GLY A 108 -2.91 -1.08 -2.07
CA GLY A 108 -2.74 -2.31 -2.81
C GLY A 108 -1.33 -2.89 -2.69
N SER A 109 -0.96 -3.68 -3.66
CA SER A 109 0.37 -4.30 -3.79
C SER A 109 0.98 -3.99 -5.15
N ILE A 110 2.29 -4.14 -5.26
CA ILE A 110 2.95 -4.18 -6.57
C ILE A 110 2.56 -5.50 -7.22
N PHE A 111 1.95 -5.45 -8.39
CA PHE A 111 1.47 -6.63 -9.08
C PHE A 111 1.95 -6.70 -10.52
N MET A 112 2.09 -7.92 -11.02
CA MET A 112 2.43 -8.21 -12.41
C MET A 112 1.15 -8.43 -13.21
N GLU A 113 1.08 -7.82 -14.40
CA GLU A 113 -0.07 -7.99 -15.28
C GLU A 113 -0.20 -9.45 -15.75
N PRO A 114 -1.38 -10.09 -15.58
CA PRO A 114 -1.56 -11.50 -15.99
C PRO A 114 -1.34 -11.77 -17.47
N VAL A 115 -1.66 -10.80 -18.33
CA VAL A 115 -1.55 -10.92 -19.81
C VAL A 115 -0.10 -11.02 -20.28
N PHE A 116 0.85 -10.46 -19.56
CA PHE A 116 2.27 -10.45 -19.93
C PHE A 116 2.89 -11.84 -20.08
N LEU A 117 2.39 -12.82 -19.32
CA LEU A 117 2.86 -14.20 -19.37
C LEU A 117 2.23 -15.04 -20.47
N LEU A 118 1.05 -14.66 -20.97
CA LEU A 118 0.36 -15.36 -22.04
C LEU A 118 0.95 -15.07 -23.43
N LEU A 119 1.61 -13.93 -23.62
CA LEU A 119 2.17 -13.52 -24.89
C LEU A 119 3.63 -13.92 -25.08
N GLY A 120 4.28 -14.55 -24.10
CA GLY A 120 5.68 -15.03 -24.20
C GLY A 120 6.69 -13.92 -24.52
N ILE A 121 6.34 -12.66 -24.31
CA ILE A 121 7.21 -11.53 -24.56
C ILE A 121 8.09 -11.32 -23.33
N PHE A 122 9.06 -12.20 -23.16
CA PHE A 122 10.24 -11.93 -22.34
C PHE A 122 11.27 -11.24 -23.21
N TYR A 123 11.35 -9.94 -23.19
CA TYR A 123 12.57 -9.23 -23.51
C TYR A 123 13.40 -9.15 -22.22
N ILE A 124 14.37 -10.01 -22.18
CA ILE A 124 15.47 -9.89 -21.21
C ILE A 124 16.45 -8.84 -21.75
#